data_7f0c4729a898edf42bde57bcf482c76e
#
_entry.id   7f0c4729a898edf42bde57bcf482c76e
#
_cell.length_a   1.000
_cell.length_b   1.000
_cell.length_c   1.000
_cell.angle_alpha   90.00
_cell.angle_beta   90.00
_cell.angle_gamma   90.00
#
_symmetry.space_group_name_H-M   'P 1'
#
loop_
_entity.id
_entity.type
_entity.pdbx_description
1 polymer ?
#
loop_
_entity_poly.entity_id
_entity_poly.type
_entity_poly.pdbx_seq_one_letter_code
_entity_poly.pdbx_strand_id
1 'polypeptide(L)'
;MPVSAHAAAAPAWRENESLVPMVKIQVSHSYFLRYDPKQWERGKPYPPLATLQIAALLRERGHAVSLFDAMLANDVEDYTAALRAAQPDLVVFYEDNFNFLTKMCLSRMREAACRMIAQARAAGCRVLVAGSDASDNPDAFLAAGAHAVLIGEGIAPLISLLERIEAKPDITTDHWLEGVAQIATSQPWAVRVHPGAQPPDARLSGLPAWDLVDMPRYRRFWQQRHGHFSLNMAASRGCPFRCNWCAQPIWGNHYKRRGAEEVAAEMIHLKRTFRPDHIWMADDIFGFHIDWVETFAQQLSDADGAVPFTIQTRADLASERMAAALARAGCVEAWLGAESGSQRILDKMTKGTQVGEVIAARQRLGTQGIRVGFFIQLGYLGEELDDILATRALVTQANPDIIGVSVSYPLPGTKFYEEVKNQLGSKTHWQDSDDLAMMFRGAYDSEFYRSVRDLLHRQVDLQKARAAMTADAFAQASEQLEAHWSALIASEARHRSEPMTPSAARQPRHLSTVLVG
;
A
#
# COMPACT_ATOMS: atom_id res chain seq x y z
N MET A 1 19.36 54.79 -40.71
CA MET A 1 20.47 54.12 -39.97
C MET A 1 19.92 52.82 -39.38
N PRO A 2 20.40 51.69 -39.80
CA PRO A 2 19.87 50.40 -39.27
C PRO A 2 20.59 50.03 -37.98
N VAL A 3 19.81 49.58 -36.99
CA VAL A 3 20.26 49.08 -35.70
C VAL A 3 20.68 47.61 -35.88
N SER A 4 21.95 47.33 -35.59
CA SER A 4 22.54 46.00 -35.68
C SER A 4 22.03 45.11 -34.53
N ALA A 5 21.46 43.97 -34.91
CA ALA A 5 21.14 42.88 -33.98
C ALA A 5 22.44 42.17 -33.58
N HIS A 6 22.78 42.22 -32.29
CA HIS A 6 23.81 41.35 -31.73
C HIS A 6 23.19 39.99 -31.48
N ALA A 7 23.62 38.99 -32.26
CA ALA A 7 23.40 37.58 -31.95
C ALA A 7 24.25 37.19 -30.72
N ALA A 8 23.61 36.88 -29.63
CA ALA A 8 24.26 36.30 -28.47
C ALA A 8 24.71 34.85 -28.80
N ALA A 9 26.02 34.62 -28.76
CA ALA A 9 26.60 33.29 -28.91
C ALA A 9 26.14 32.38 -27.75
N ALA A 10 25.63 31.19 -28.08
CA ALA A 10 25.33 30.14 -27.13
C ALA A 10 26.60 29.67 -26.39
N PRO A 11 26.56 29.39 -25.08
CA PRO A 11 27.74 28.98 -24.35
C PRO A 11 28.18 27.57 -24.78
N ALA A 12 29.46 27.43 -25.15
CA ALA A 12 30.14 26.20 -25.56
C ALA A 12 30.54 25.36 -24.33
N TRP A 13 29.59 24.71 -23.64
CA TRP A 13 29.87 23.77 -22.54
C TRP A 13 29.13 22.43 -22.66
N ARG A 14 28.85 21.98 -23.87
CA ARG A 14 28.30 20.64 -24.14
C ARG A 14 29.30 19.74 -24.89
N GLU A 15 30.50 19.57 -24.35
CA GLU A 15 31.40 18.53 -24.81
C GLU A 15 32.14 17.93 -23.60
N ASN A 16 31.43 17.07 -22.83
CA ASN A 16 31.92 15.95 -22.04
C ASN A 16 30.80 15.35 -21.18
N GLU A 17 29.65 15.06 -21.79
CA GLU A 17 28.77 14.05 -21.20
C GLU A 17 29.42 12.69 -21.54
N SER A 18 30.12 12.11 -20.56
CA SER A 18 30.49 10.70 -20.62
C SER A 18 29.21 9.91 -20.91
N LEU A 19 29.13 9.30 -22.08
CA LEU A 19 28.01 8.43 -22.47
C LEU A 19 27.94 7.31 -21.43
N VAL A 20 27.05 7.44 -20.45
CA VAL A 20 26.72 6.37 -19.52
C VAL A 20 26.23 5.21 -20.37
N PRO A 21 26.80 3.99 -20.26
CA PRO A 21 26.38 2.88 -21.10
C PRO A 21 24.90 2.58 -20.83
N MET A 22 24.10 2.66 -21.89
CA MET A 22 22.66 2.41 -21.84
C MET A 22 22.39 0.94 -21.49
N VAL A 23 21.84 0.70 -20.29
CA VAL A 23 21.45 -0.64 -19.85
C VAL A 23 19.98 -0.89 -20.22
N LYS A 24 19.69 -2.08 -20.74
CA LYS A 24 18.31 -2.53 -20.95
C LYS A 24 17.76 -3.07 -19.64
N ILE A 25 16.78 -2.38 -19.08
CA ILE A 25 16.20 -2.72 -17.78
C ILE A 25 14.73 -3.12 -17.96
N GLN A 26 14.34 -4.26 -17.42
CA GLN A 26 12.94 -4.60 -17.24
C GLN A 26 12.55 -4.36 -15.78
N VAL A 27 11.58 -3.49 -15.55
CA VAL A 27 10.95 -3.35 -14.22
C VAL A 27 9.73 -4.26 -14.14
N SER A 28 9.48 -4.81 -12.96
CA SER A 28 8.38 -5.74 -12.73
C SER A 28 7.93 -5.69 -11.27
N HIS A 29 6.78 -6.29 -11.01
CA HIS A 29 6.26 -6.62 -9.69
C HIS A 29 5.66 -8.03 -9.71
N SER A 30 5.37 -8.61 -8.55
CA SER A 30 4.92 -10.00 -8.45
C SER A 30 3.45 -10.17 -8.05
N TYR A 31 2.68 -9.08 -7.97
CA TYR A 31 1.28 -9.16 -7.59
C TYR A 31 0.38 -9.51 -8.78
N PHE A 32 -0.02 -10.79 -8.84
CA PHE A 32 -1.00 -11.29 -9.80
C PHE A 32 -2.39 -11.26 -9.17
N LEU A 33 -3.30 -10.46 -9.70
CA LEU A 33 -4.68 -10.38 -9.18
C LEU A 33 -5.37 -11.75 -9.18
N ARG A 34 -5.08 -12.61 -10.18
CA ARG A 34 -5.65 -13.97 -10.28
C ARG A 34 -5.22 -14.91 -9.17
N TYR A 35 -4.10 -14.63 -8.51
CA TYR A 35 -3.61 -15.43 -7.39
C TYR A 35 -4.23 -15.05 -6.05
N ASP A 36 -5.01 -13.96 -6.03
CA ASP A 36 -5.78 -13.51 -4.88
C ASP A 36 -7.29 -13.63 -5.16
N PRO A 37 -7.95 -14.75 -4.79
CA PRO A 37 -9.35 -15.00 -5.11
C PRO A 37 -10.29 -13.89 -4.61
N LYS A 38 -10.05 -13.36 -3.41
CA LYS A 38 -10.85 -12.29 -2.81
C LYS A 38 -10.75 -11.00 -3.61
N GLN A 39 -9.54 -10.62 -4.03
CA GLN A 39 -9.34 -9.40 -4.83
C GLN A 39 -9.76 -9.60 -6.28
N TRP A 40 -9.61 -10.82 -6.80
CA TRP A 40 -10.16 -11.17 -8.11
C TRP A 40 -11.67 -11.01 -8.16
N GLU A 41 -12.38 -11.46 -7.12
CA GLU A 41 -13.84 -11.26 -6.99
C GLU A 41 -14.20 -9.78 -6.91
N ARG A 42 -13.48 -9.00 -6.10
CA ARG A 42 -13.64 -7.54 -6.01
C ARG A 42 -13.35 -6.84 -7.34
N GLY A 43 -12.41 -7.33 -8.11
CA GLY A 43 -12.11 -6.90 -9.47
C GLY A 43 -11.72 -5.43 -9.60
N LYS A 44 -10.88 -4.89 -8.71
CA LYS A 44 -10.42 -3.50 -8.73
C LYS A 44 -8.90 -3.40 -8.93
N PRO A 45 -8.37 -3.79 -10.12
CA PRO A 45 -6.95 -3.70 -10.40
C PRO A 45 -6.52 -2.25 -10.63
N TYR A 46 -5.33 -1.92 -10.13
CA TYR A 46 -4.66 -0.66 -10.42
C TYR A 46 -3.27 -0.91 -11.02
N PRO A 47 -2.79 -0.05 -11.94
CA PRO A 47 -1.41 -0.12 -12.39
C PRO A 47 -0.41 -0.01 -11.22
N PRO A 48 0.76 -0.66 -11.31
CA PRO A 48 1.73 -0.71 -10.22
C PRO A 48 2.49 0.61 -10.07
N LEU A 49 1.93 1.56 -9.34
CA LEU A 49 2.36 2.96 -9.30
C LEU A 49 3.84 3.13 -8.89
N ALA A 50 4.28 2.44 -7.83
CA ALA A 50 5.68 2.53 -7.40
C ALA A 50 6.64 1.98 -8.46
N THR A 51 6.29 0.86 -9.11
CA THR A 51 7.06 0.28 -10.22
C THR A 51 7.15 1.26 -11.38
N LEU A 52 6.06 1.97 -11.71
CA LEU A 52 6.03 2.99 -12.76
C LEU A 52 6.87 4.23 -12.44
N GLN A 53 6.91 4.63 -11.16
CA GLN A 53 7.78 5.72 -10.70
C GLN A 53 9.26 5.35 -10.85
N ILE A 54 9.63 4.12 -10.52
CA ILE A 54 10.99 3.61 -10.74
C ILE A 54 11.31 3.51 -12.23
N ALA A 55 10.38 3.08 -13.06
CA ALA A 55 10.57 3.06 -14.51
C ALA A 55 10.86 4.46 -15.07
N ALA A 56 10.13 5.49 -14.62
CA ALA A 56 10.38 6.88 -14.99
C ALA A 56 11.76 7.33 -14.54
N LEU A 57 12.12 7.09 -13.27
CA LEU A 57 13.43 7.41 -12.70
C LEU A 57 14.60 6.80 -13.49
N LEU A 58 14.47 5.55 -13.91
CA LEU A 58 15.49 4.85 -14.71
C LEU A 58 15.61 5.43 -16.12
N ARG A 59 14.49 5.83 -16.73
CA ARG A 59 14.49 6.50 -18.05
C ARG A 59 15.14 7.88 -18.00
N GLU A 60 14.89 8.65 -16.92
CA GLU A 60 15.53 9.96 -16.70
C GLU A 60 17.06 9.84 -16.62
N ARG A 61 17.56 8.66 -16.21
CA ARG A 61 18.99 8.34 -16.19
C ARG A 61 19.55 7.78 -17.50
N GLY A 62 18.75 7.74 -18.57
CA GLY A 62 19.17 7.32 -19.90
C GLY A 62 19.11 5.82 -20.17
N HIS A 63 18.47 5.03 -19.30
CA HIS A 63 18.31 3.59 -19.55
C HIS A 63 17.13 3.26 -20.47
N ALA A 64 17.23 2.17 -21.21
CA ALA A 64 16.12 1.59 -21.97
C ALA A 64 15.25 0.75 -21.02
N VAL A 65 14.03 1.22 -20.73
CA VAL A 65 13.16 0.60 -19.72
C VAL A 65 11.93 -0.03 -20.36
N SER A 66 11.66 -1.28 -20.01
CA SER A 66 10.41 -2.00 -20.30
C SER A 66 9.71 -2.38 -18.99
N LEU A 67 8.40 -2.65 -19.06
CA LEU A 67 7.59 -3.08 -17.93
C LEU A 67 7.03 -4.49 -18.17
N PHE A 68 7.11 -5.37 -17.17
CA PHE A 68 6.19 -6.48 -17.04
C PHE A 68 5.21 -6.20 -15.90
N ASP A 69 3.95 -5.97 -16.27
CA ASP A 69 2.86 -5.73 -15.34
C ASP A 69 2.15 -7.04 -15.02
N ALA A 70 2.41 -7.58 -13.82
CA ALA A 70 1.81 -8.83 -13.35
C ALA A 70 0.34 -8.69 -12.96
N MET A 71 -0.16 -7.48 -12.67
CA MET A 71 -1.50 -7.26 -12.11
C MET A 71 -2.60 -7.98 -12.88
N LEU A 72 -2.61 -7.86 -14.21
CA LEU A 72 -3.60 -8.48 -15.08
C LEU A 72 -3.06 -9.68 -15.86
N ALA A 73 -1.79 -10.08 -15.67
CA ALA A 73 -1.23 -11.27 -16.28
C ALA A 73 -1.95 -12.54 -15.80
N ASN A 74 -1.90 -13.61 -16.60
CA ASN A 74 -2.58 -14.86 -16.25
C ASN A 74 -1.79 -15.64 -15.19
N ASP A 75 -0.48 -15.76 -15.42
CA ASP A 75 0.42 -16.54 -14.58
C ASP A 75 1.89 -16.11 -14.80
N VAL A 76 2.80 -16.82 -14.13
CA VAL A 76 4.25 -16.59 -14.23
C VAL A 76 4.82 -16.95 -15.60
N GLU A 77 4.15 -17.77 -16.39
CA GLU A 77 4.56 -18.14 -17.75
C GLU A 77 4.46 -16.95 -18.71
N ASP A 78 3.50 -16.03 -18.51
CA ASP A 78 3.42 -14.75 -19.25
C ASP A 78 4.70 -13.91 -19.07
N TYR A 79 5.33 -13.98 -17.88
CA TYR A 79 6.60 -13.31 -17.62
C TYR A 79 7.74 -13.85 -18.49
N THR A 80 7.80 -15.18 -18.70
CA THR A 80 8.82 -15.78 -19.56
C THR A 80 8.75 -15.24 -21.01
N ALA A 81 7.54 -15.05 -21.52
CA ALA A 81 7.34 -14.46 -22.85
C ALA A 81 7.78 -13.00 -22.90
N ALA A 82 7.43 -12.21 -21.89
CA ALA A 82 7.84 -10.80 -21.78
C ALA A 82 9.37 -10.66 -21.66
N LEU A 83 10.02 -11.53 -20.88
CA LEU A 83 11.46 -11.55 -20.71
C LEU A 83 12.20 -11.84 -22.03
N ARG A 84 11.70 -12.81 -22.81
CA ARG A 84 12.26 -13.14 -24.14
C ARG A 84 12.09 -11.99 -25.12
N ALA A 85 10.97 -11.28 -25.06
CA ALA A 85 10.71 -10.13 -25.95
C ALA A 85 11.58 -8.91 -25.59
N ALA A 86 11.75 -8.62 -24.31
CA ALA A 86 12.50 -7.47 -23.83
C ALA A 86 14.02 -7.67 -23.88
N GLN A 87 14.51 -8.91 -23.68
CA GLN A 87 15.93 -9.25 -23.59
C GLN A 87 16.73 -8.27 -22.69
N PRO A 88 16.35 -8.11 -21.40
CA PRO A 88 16.98 -7.14 -20.54
C PRO A 88 18.33 -7.63 -20.03
N ASP A 89 19.25 -6.70 -19.78
CA ASP A 89 20.51 -6.95 -19.08
C ASP A 89 20.28 -7.06 -17.57
N LEU A 90 19.31 -6.26 -17.10
CA LEU A 90 18.95 -6.14 -15.68
C LEU A 90 17.42 -6.23 -15.52
N VAL A 91 16.99 -7.01 -14.54
CA VAL A 91 15.61 -7.02 -14.06
C VAL A 91 15.54 -6.40 -12.67
N VAL A 92 14.62 -5.46 -12.47
CA VAL A 92 14.34 -4.85 -11.17
C VAL A 92 12.91 -5.22 -10.79
N PHE A 93 12.77 -6.17 -9.86
CA PHE A 93 11.50 -6.41 -9.19
C PHE A 93 11.31 -5.32 -8.13
N TYR A 94 10.48 -4.34 -8.46
CA TYR A 94 10.15 -3.26 -7.54
C TYR A 94 8.65 -3.34 -7.23
N GLU A 95 8.35 -3.94 -6.07
CA GLU A 95 6.97 -4.17 -5.66
C GLU A 95 6.22 -2.85 -5.46
N ASP A 96 4.94 -2.85 -5.83
CA ASP A 96 4.10 -1.65 -5.71
C ASP A 96 3.72 -1.38 -4.24
N ASN A 97 4.56 -0.65 -3.54
CA ASN A 97 4.36 -0.32 -2.14
C ASN A 97 3.16 0.61 -1.86
N PHE A 98 2.52 1.17 -2.89
CA PHE A 98 1.22 1.84 -2.77
C PHE A 98 0.06 0.85 -2.72
N ASN A 99 0.24 -0.36 -3.23
CA ASN A 99 -0.74 -1.41 -3.08
C ASN A 99 -0.65 -2.00 -1.67
N PHE A 100 -1.66 -1.78 -0.84
CA PHE A 100 -1.72 -2.32 0.52
C PHE A 100 -1.48 -3.84 0.58
N LEU A 101 -1.92 -4.58 -0.43
CA LEU A 101 -1.80 -6.03 -0.48
C LEU A 101 -0.34 -6.50 -0.61
N THR A 102 0.53 -5.72 -1.25
CA THR A 102 1.96 -6.05 -1.32
C THR A 102 2.64 -5.90 0.05
N LYS A 103 2.11 -5.00 0.89
CA LYS A 103 2.58 -4.84 2.28
C LYS A 103 2.20 -6.02 3.19
N MET A 104 1.20 -6.79 2.80
CA MET A 104 0.71 -7.96 3.55
C MET A 104 1.57 -9.21 3.36
N CYS A 105 2.58 -9.18 2.52
CA CYS A 105 3.54 -10.28 2.32
C CYS A 105 2.87 -11.62 2.01
N LEU A 106 2.02 -11.64 0.98
CA LEU A 106 1.26 -12.83 0.60
C LEU A 106 2.17 -13.95 0.10
N SER A 107 2.07 -15.14 0.67
CA SER A 107 2.91 -16.31 0.34
C SER A 107 2.93 -16.63 -1.16
N ARG A 108 1.75 -16.62 -1.82
CA ARG A 108 1.65 -16.88 -3.27
C ARG A 108 2.37 -15.85 -4.11
N MET A 109 2.39 -14.58 -3.67
CA MET A 109 3.11 -13.50 -4.37
C MET A 109 4.62 -13.69 -4.22
N ARG A 110 5.09 -14.11 -3.03
CA ARG A 110 6.49 -14.49 -2.83
C ARG A 110 6.90 -15.67 -3.71
N GLU A 111 6.09 -16.73 -3.76
CA GLU A 111 6.33 -17.88 -4.65
C GLU A 111 6.41 -17.44 -6.12
N ALA A 112 5.50 -16.59 -6.57
CA ALA A 112 5.53 -16.02 -7.90
C ALA A 112 6.81 -15.21 -8.15
N ALA A 113 7.18 -14.31 -7.22
CA ALA A 113 8.41 -13.53 -7.30
C ALA A 113 9.65 -14.44 -7.39
N CYS A 114 9.76 -15.45 -6.54
CA CYS A 114 10.89 -16.39 -6.56
C CYS A 114 10.98 -17.16 -7.88
N ARG A 115 9.85 -17.59 -8.46
CA ARG A 115 9.82 -18.23 -9.79
C ARG A 115 10.26 -17.29 -10.89
N MET A 116 9.77 -16.04 -10.89
CA MET A 116 10.16 -15.02 -11.86
C MET A 116 11.64 -14.66 -11.76
N ILE A 117 12.18 -14.55 -10.55
CA ILE A 117 13.61 -14.34 -10.30
C ILE A 117 14.44 -15.47 -10.91
N ALA A 118 14.07 -16.73 -10.64
CA ALA A 118 14.76 -17.90 -11.20
C ALA A 118 14.72 -17.92 -12.74
N GLN A 119 13.59 -17.52 -13.35
CA GLN A 119 13.46 -17.41 -14.82
C GLN A 119 14.36 -16.32 -15.37
N ALA A 120 14.43 -15.13 -14.75
CA ALA A 120 15.32 -14.05 -15.16
C ALA A 120 16.80 -14.46 -15.05
N ARG A 121 17.17 -15.15 -13.97
CA ARG A 121 18.51 -15.70 -13.79
C ARG A 121 18.88 -16.74 -14.85
N ALA A 122 17.97 -17.65 -15.17
CA ALA A 122 18.16 -18.65 -16.21
C ALA A 122 18.32 -18.00 -17.60
N ALA A 123 17.70 -16.83 -17.82
CA ALA A 123 17.88 -16.03 -19.03
C ALA A 123 19.18 -15.20 -19.05
N GLY A 124 20.03 -15.30 -18.02
CA GLY A 124 21.29 -14.57 -17.91
C GLY A 124 21.19 -13.14 -17.37
N CYS A 125 20.00 -12.70 -16.95
CA CYS A 125 19.80 -11.36 -16.43
C CYS A 125 20.38 -11.19 -15.04
N ARG A 126 20.84 -9.98 -14.73
CA ARG A 126 21.00 -9.56 -13.35
C ARG A 126 19.65 -9.29 -12.74
N VAL A 127 19.51 -9.50 -11.41
CA VAL A 127 18.23 -9.36 -10.74
C VAL A 127 18.40 -8.59 -9.43
N LEU A 128 17.68 -7.48 -9.30
CA LEU A 128 17.53 -6.72 -8.07
C LEU A 128 16.08 -6.81 -7.61
N VAL A 129 15.87 -6.81 -6.29
CA VAL A 129 14.52 -6.93 -5.70
C VAL A 129 14.34 -5.86 -4.64
N ALA A 130 13.19 -5.17 -4.64
CA ALA A 130 12.78 -4.21 -3.63
C ALA A 130 11.30 -4.44 -3.26
N GLY A 131 10.95 -4.33 -2.01
CA GLY A 131 9.58 -4.46 -1.52
C GLY A 131 9.52 -4.79 -0.05
N SER A 132 8.33 -4.72 0.55
CA SER A 132 8.12 -5.03 1.96
C SER A 132 8.53 -6.44 2.31
N ASP A 133 8.02 -7.41 1.55
CA ASP A 133 8.30 -8.82 1.80
C ASP A 133 9.78 -9.16 1.59
N ALA A 134 10.40 -8.58 0.57
CA ALA A 134 11.82 -8.77 0.31
C ALA A 134 12.68 -8.13 1.42
N SER A 135 12.27 -6.99 1.97
CA SER A 135 12.95 -6.35 3.10
C SER A 135 12.88 -7.20 4.37
N ASP A 136 11.73 -7.83 4.63
CA ASP A 136 11.50 -8.65 5.82
C ASP A 136 12.10 -10.06 5.70
N ASN A 137 12.21 -10.58 4.47
CA ASN A 137 12.64 -11.96 4.18
C ASN A 137 13.68 -12.03 3.04
N PRO A 138 14.79 -11.29 3.09
CA PRO A 138 15.75 -11.20 1.98
C PRO A 138 16.34 -12.55 1.59
N ASP A 139 16.48 -13.48 2.54
CA ASP A 139 17.03 -14.82 2.32
C ASP A 139 16.26 -15.60 1.24
N ALA A 140 14.92 -15.50 1.24
CA ALA A 140 14.10 -16.21 0.27
C ALA A 140 14.35 -15.75 -1.17
N PHE A 141 14.47 -14.44 -1.36
CA PHE A 141 14.70 -13.84 -2.68
C PHE A 141 16.14 -14.05 -3.17
N LEU A 142 17.12 -13.98 -2.28
CA LEU A 142 18.51 -14.29 -2.60
C LEU A 142 18.70 -15.78 -2.94
N ALA A 143 18.04 -16.68 -2.22
CA ALA A 143 18.04 -18.13 -2.51
C ALA A 143 17.38 -18.43 -3.87
N ALA A 144 16.39 -17.64 -4.30
CA ALA A 144 15.77 -17.75 -5.62
C ALA A 144 16.69 -17.24 -6.76
N GLY A 145 17.80 -16.59 -6.43
CA GLY A 145 18.81 -16.14 -7.39
C GLY A 145 18.90 -14.62 -7.57
N ALA A 146 18.24 -13.81 -6.73
CA ALA A 146 18.46 -12.36 -6.75
C ALA A 146 19.94 -12.05 -6.42
N HIS A 147 20.51 -11.05 -7.10
CA HIS A 147 21.88 -10.59 -6.82
C HIS A 147 21.92 -9.70 -5.58
N ALA A 148 20.85 -8.93 -5.38
CA ALA A 148 20.72 -8.09 -4.21
C ALA A 148 19.23 -7.83 -3.89
N VAL A 149 18.93 -7.66 -2.60
CA VAL A 149 17.66 -7.17 -2.09
C VAL A 149 17.87 -5.78 -1.51
N LEU A 150 17.08 -4.83 -1.99
CA LEU A 150 17.08 -3.44 -1.55
C LEU A 150 16.16 -3.32 -0.34
N ILE A 151 16.70 -2.90 0.78
CA ILE A 151 15.97 -2.83 2.06
C ILE A 151 15.21 -1.51 2.18
N GLY A 152 13.99 -1.58 2.67
CA GLY A 152 13.11 -0.42 2.83
C GLY A 152 12.58 0.08 1.48
N GLU A 153 12.59 1.39 1.25
CA GLU A 153 12.14 1.99 -0.02
C GLU A 153 13.08 1.62 -1.18
N GLY A 154 14.36 1.43 -0.91
CA GLY A 154 15.33 0.87 -1.86
C GLY A 154 15.76 1.78 -3.02
N ILE A 155 15.31 3.05 -3.10
CA ILE A 155 15.60 3.94 -4.25
C ILE A 155 17.08 4.32 -4.29
N ALA A 156 17.64 4.81 -3.18
CA ALA A 156 19.04 5.21 -3.14
C ALA A 156 20.00 4.05 -3.37
N PRO A 157 19.84 2.88 -2.72
CA PRO A 157 20.66 1.73 -3.03
C PRO A 157 20.49 1.23 -4.49
N LEU A 158 19.30 1.36 -5.09
CA LEU A 158 19.11 1.06 -6.51
C LEU A 158 20.00 1.94 -7.39
N ILE A 159 19.98 3.26 -7.16
CA ILE A 159 20.79 4.22 -7.91
C ILE A 159 22.30 3.89 -7.75
N SER A 160 22.74 3.70 -6.50
CA SER A 160 24.15 3.39 -6.23
C SER A 160 24.61 2.06 -6.84
N LEU A 161 23.75 1.05 -6.89
CA LEU A 161 24.04 -0.21 -7.58
C LEU A 161 24.13 -0.03 -9.09
N LEU A 162 23.25 0.76 -9.68
CA LEU A 162 23.27 1.06 -11.12
C LEU A 162 24.56 1.76 -11.52
N GLU A 163 24.96 2.81 -10.81
CA GLU A 163 26.23 3.52 -11.05
C GLU A 163 27.45 2.59 -10.99
N ARG A 164 27.41 1.59 -10.11
CA ARG A 164 28.48 0.57 -10.04
C ARG A 164 28.43 -0.43 -11.19
N ILE A 165 27.21 -0.86 -11.60
CA ILE A 165 27.00 -1.74 -12.76
C ILE A 165 27.56 -1.09 -14.01
N GLU A 166 27.34 0.22 -14.16
CA GLU A 166 27.82 1.03 -15.26
C GLU A 166 29.35 1.16 -15.25
N ALA A 167 29.94 1.40 -14.08
CA ALA A 167 31.38 1.58 -13.93
C ALA A 167 32.15 0.26 -14.11
N LYS A 168 31.60 -0.87 -13.69
CA LYS A 168 32.20 -2.21 -13.80
C LYS A 168 31.11 -3.25 -14.04
N PRO A 169 31.05 -3.87 -15.23
CA PRO A 169 30.06 -4.89 -15.54
C PRO A 169 30.11 -6.14 -14.64
N ASP A 170 31.27 -6.46 -14.06
CA ASP A 170 31.42 -7.53 -13.07
C ASP A 170 31.21 -6.98 -11.66
N ILE A 171 29.97 -6.93 -11.20
CA ILE A 171 29.71 -6.75 -9.78
C ILE A 171 30.05 -8.06 -9.08
N THR A 172 31.28 -8.14 -8.61
CA THR A 172 31.60 -9.07 -7.54
C THR A 172 31.05 -8.48 -6.24
N THR A 173 30.41 -9.32 -5.45
CA THR A 173 29.67 -9.03 -4.22
C THR A 173 30.56 -8.51 -3.06
N ASP A 174 31.76 -8.05 -3.34
CA ASP A 174 32.77 -7.72 -2.31
C ASP A 174 32.68 -6.27 -1.79
N HIS A 175 31.82 -5.44 -2.37
CA HIS A 175 31.60 -4.07 -1.92
C HIS A 175 30.21 -3.86 -1.36
N TRP A 176 30.13 -3.86 -0.05
CA TRP A 176 28.90 -3.68 0.72
C TRP A 176 28.31 -2.27 0.51
N LEU A 177 27.01 -2.22 0.33
CA LEU A 177 26.24 -0.97 0.23
C LEU A 177 25.22 -0.92 1.36
N GLU A 178 25.07 0.26 1.95
CA GLU A 178 23.98 0.52 2.90
C GLU A 178 22.62 0.30 2.24
N GLY A 179 21.68 -0.28 2.98
CA GLY A 179 20.34 -0.58 2.49
C GLY A 179 20.26 -1.76 1.51
N VAL A 180 21.28 -2.62 1.47
CA VAL A 180 21.33 -3.79 0.59
C VAL A 180 21.57 -5.07 1.39
N ALA A 181 20.81 -6.11 1.09
CA ALA A 181 21.09 -7.48 1.53
C ALA A 181 21.68 -8.29 0.37
N GLN A 182 22.78 -9.00 0.62
CA GLN A 182 23.51 -9.82 -0.35
C GLN A 182 24.03 -11.10 0.29
N ILE A 183 24.31 -12.12 -0.54
CA ILE A 183 25.01 -13.32 -0.08
C ILE A 183 26.49 -12.98 0.11
N ALA A 184 27.05 -13.34 1.27
CA ALA A 184 28.47 -13.13 1.55
C ALA A 184 29.32 -14.05 0.68
N THR A 185 30.30 -13.51 -0.08
CA THR A 185 31.21 -14.32 -0.91
C THR A 185 32.07 -15.28 -0.11
N SER A 186 32.45 -14.89 1.11
CA SER A 186 33.24 -15.73 2.03
C SER A 186 32.41 -16.79 2.77
N GLN A 187 31.08 -16.63 2.79
CA GLN A 187 30.13 -17.50 3.46
C GLN A 187 28.82 -17.56 2.68
N PRO A 188 28.72 -18.38 1.62
CA PRO A 188 27.58 -18.37 0.70
C PRO A 188 26.22 -18.78 1.34
N TRP A 189 26.21 -19.18 2.61
CA TRP A 189 25.01 -19.45 3.41
C TRP A 189 24.62 -18.28 4.35
N ALA A 190 25.44 -17.22 4.42
CA ALA A 190 25.19 -16.07 5.27
C ALA A 190 24.68 -14.88 4.45
N VAL A 191 23.49 -14.41 4.76
CA VAL A 191 22.97 -13.14 4.24
C VAL A 191 23.47 -12.02 5.14
N ARG A 192 24.10 -11.02 4.54
CA ARG A 192 24.46 -9.79 5.23
C ARG A 192 23.48 -8.70 4.86
N VAL A 193 22.91 -8.07 5.87
CA VAL A 193 22.04 -6.92 5.73
C VAL A 193 22.77 -5.71 6.28
N HIS A 194 22.97 -4.69 5.44
CA HIS A 194 23.47 -3.40 5.88
C HIS A 194 22.26 -2.46 6.03
N PRO A 195 21.82 -2.17 7.28
CA PRO A 195 20.78 -1.18 7.49
C PRO A 195 21.28 0.16 6.99
N GLY A 196 20.64 0.71 5.98
CA GLY A 196 20.95 2.03 5.45
C GLY A 196 20.29 3.12 6.27
N ALA A 197 21.01 4.21 6.53
CA ALA A 197 20.35 5.46 6.79
C ALA A 197 19.52 5.78 5.54
N GLN A 198 18.19 5.90 5.66
CA GLN A 198 17.38 6.31 4.53
C GLN A 198 17.84 7.71 4.09
N PRO A 199 18.39 7.90 2.87
CA PRO A 199 18.75 9.22 2.45
C PRO A 199 17.48 10.07 2.35
N PRO A 200 17.52 11.32 2.85
CA PRO A 200 16.33 12.17 2.92
C PRO A 200 15.72 12.51 1.56
N ASP A 201 16.40 12.29 0.43
CA ASP A 201 16.12 13.03 -0.80
C ASP A 201 16.06 12.24 -2.12
N ALA A 202 15.75 10.96 -2.12
CA ALA A 202 15.36 10.34 -3.39
C ALA A 202 13.98 10.87 -3.78
N ARG A 203 13.93 12.07 -4.38
CA ARG A 203 12.70 12.61 -4.97
C ARG A 203 12.37 11.74 -6.17
N LEU A 204 11.22 11.07 -6.10
CA LEU A 204 10.55 10.59 -7.29
C LEU A 204 9.80 11.81 -7.86
N SER A 205 10.51 12.65 -8.61
CA SER A 205 9.94 13.78 -9.34
C SER A 205 9.51 13.30 -10.72
N GLY A 206 8.52 13.99 -11.29
CA GLY A 206 8.04 13.68 -12.62
C GLY A 206 6.82 12.76 -12.66
N LEU A 207 6.34 12.52 -13.87
CA LEU A 207 5.21 11.63 -14.14
C LEU A 207 5.69 10.17 -14.10
N PRO A 208 4.95 9.26 -13.44
CA PRO A 208 5.17 7.83 -13.60
C PRO A 208 5.13 7.42 -15.08
N ALA A 209 5.80 6.35 -15.45
CA ALA A 209 5.89 5.88 -16.84
C ALA A 209 4.56 5.23 -17.31
N TRP A 210 3.49 6.01 -17.31
CA TRP A 210 2.13 5.60 -17.68
C TRP A 210 2.02 5.02 -19.10
N ASP A 211 2.90 5.43 -19.99
CA ASP A 211 2.98 4.95 -21.38
C ASP A 211 3.40 3.48 -21.50
N LEU A 212 3.98 2.89 -20.43
CA LEU A 212 4.33 1.46 -20.39
C LEU A 212 3.14 0.56 -20.03
N VAL A 213 2.03 1.12 -19.57
CA VAL A 213 0.86 0.36 -19.11
C VAL A 213 -0.09 0.05 -20.28
N ASP A 214 -0.57 -1.18 -20.38
CA ASP A 214 -1.69 -1.52 -21.29
C ASP A 214 -3.01 -0.94 -20.74
N MET A 215 -3.17 0.39 -20.85
CA MET A 215 -4.36 1.11 -20.39
C MET A 215 -5.68 0.60 -21.00
N PRO A 216 -5.74 0.20 -22.28
CA PRO A 216 -6.94 -0.44 -22.85
C PRO A 216 -7.37 -1.70 -22.10
N ARG A 217 -6.41 -2.51 -21.63
CA ARG A 217 -6.70 -3.74 -20.86
C ARG A 217 -7.31 -3.42 -19.49
N TYR A 218 -6.75 -2.46 -18.75
CA TYR A 218 -7.31 -1.97 -17.49
C TYR A 218 -8.71 -1.39 -17.68
N ARG A 219 -8.90 -0.51 -18.67
CA ARG A 219 -10.20 0.09 -18.97
C ARG A 219 -11.25 -0.98 -19.26
N ARG A 220 -10.97 -1.96 -20.13
CA ARG A 220 -11.91 -3.05 -20.41
C ARG A 220 -12.28 -3.82 -19.16
N PHE A 221 -11.29 -4.16 -18.32
CA PHE A 221 -11.52 -4.90 -17.08
C PHE A 221 -12.45 -4.13 -16.12
N TRP A 222 -12.15 -2.85 -15.87
CA TRP A 222 -12.95 -1.99 -15.01
C TRP A 222 -14.37 -1.79 -15.54
N GLN A 223 -14.52 -1.49 -16.81
CA GLN A 223 -15.83 -1.27 -17.44
C GLN A 223 -16.71 -2.52 -17.39
N GLN A 224 -16.14 -3.70 -17.64
CA GLN A 224 -16.88 -4.97 -17.56
C GLN A 224 -17.35 -5.31 -16.14
N ARG A 225 -16.56 -4.96 -15.13
CA ARG A 225 -16.87 -5.30 -13.73
C ARG A 225 -17.68 -4.23 -12.99
N HIS A 226 -17.46 -2.97 -13.30
CA HIS A 226 -17.95 -1.84 -12.52
C HIS A 226 -18.67 -0.77 -13.33
N GLY A 227 -18.70 -0.84 -14.66
CA GLY A 227 -19.32 0.15 -15.52
C GLY A 227 -18.58 1.49 -15.60
N HIS A 228 -17.42 1.63 -14.97
CA HIS A 228 -16.55 2.81 -15.01
C HIS A 228 -15.09 2.42 -15.06
N PHE A 229 -14.21 3.39 -15.29
CA PHE A 229 -12.75 3.18 -15.30
C PHE A 229 -12.07 3.99 -14.20
N SER A 230 -11.34 3.33 -13.31
CA SER A 230 -10.57 3.95 -12.25
C SER A 230 -9.06 3.77 -12.44
N LEU A 231 -8.31 4.81 -12.12
CA LEU A 231 -6.84 4.78 -12.00
C LEU A 231 -6.41 5.11 -10.56
N ASN A 232 -5.15 4.94 -10.26
CA ASN A 232 -4.54 5.35 -9.01
C ASN A 232 -3.49 6.44 -9.24
N MET A 233 -3.22 7.24 -8.22
CA MET A 233 -2.07 8.13 -8.12
C MET A 233 -1.73 8.36 -6.64
N ALA A 234 -0.60 8.99 -6.34
CA ALA A 234 -0.21 9.31 -4.98
C ALA A 234 0.38 10.71 -4.87
N ALA A 235 -0.04 11.43 -3.85
CA ALA A 235 0.45 12.76 -3.52
C ALA A 235 1.57 12.70 -2.48
N SER A 236 1.64 11.63 -1.68
CA SER A 236 2.59 11.48 -0.59
C SER A 236 2.99 10.01 -0.38
N ARG A 237 4.03 9.82 0.42
CA ARG A 237 4.52 8.53 0.86
C ARG A 237 4.76 8.56 2.36
N GLY A 238 4.35 7.47 3.02
CA GLY A 238 4.49 7.30 4.45
C GLY A 238 3.50 8.13 5.26
N CYS A 239 3.64 8.06 6.57
CA CYS A 239 2.74 8.70 7.51
C CYS A 239 3.54 9.11 8.76
N PRO A 240 3.37 10.35 9.28
CA PRO A 240 4.14 10.82 10.43
C PRO A 240 3.63 10.26 11.77
N PHE A 241 2.45 9.65 11.77
CA PHE A 241 1.86 9.06 12.96
C PHE A 241 2.50 7.71 13.28
N ARG A 242 2.48 7.35 14.56
CA ARG A 242 3.18 6.16 15.08
C ARG A 242 2.22 5.17 15.72
N CYS A 243 1.12 4.86 15.03
CA CYS A 243 0.23 3.79 15.45
C CYS A 243 1.03 2.50 15.57
N ASN A 244 0.94 1.82 16.71
CA ASN A 244 1.85 0.73 17.07
C ASN A 244 1.66 -0.57 16.27
N TRP A 245 0.60 -0.68 15.50
CA TRP A 245 0.22 -1.82 14.67
C TRP A 245 0.37 -1.58 13.16
N CYS A 246 0.59 -0.31 12.76
CA CYS A 246 0.51 0.08 11.35
C CYS A 246 1.76 -0.32 10.56
N ALA A 247 1.54 -0.92 9.39
CA ALA A 247 2.59 -1.37 8.48
C ALA A 247 3.22 -0.20 7.71
N GLN A 248 3.98 0.63 8.40
CA GLN A 248 4.76 1.70 7.76
C GLN A 248 6.27 1.43 7.66
N PRO A 249 6.78 0.19 7.95
CA PRO A 249 8.22 -0.01 8.03
C PRO A 249 8.95 0.31 6.74
N ILE A 250 8.30 0.16 5.57
CA ILE A 250 8.97 0.37 4.29
C ILE A 250 9.31 1.83 4.02
N TRP A 251 8.41 2.74 4.42
CA TRP A 251 8.63 4.18 4.29
C TRP A 251 9.35 4.77 5.50
N GLY A 252 9.50 3.98 6.55
CA GLY A 252 9.83 4.47 7.89
C GLY A 252 8.71 5.37 8.44
N ASN A 253 8.96 5.99 9.59
CA ASN A 253 8.04 6.97 10.19
C ASN A 253 8.21 8.37 9.57
N HIS A 254 8.41 8.44 8.26
CA HIS A 254 8.62 9.66 7.53
C HIS A 254 7.41 9.95 6.65
N TYR A 255 7.11 11.23 6.49
CA TYR A 255 6.10 11.70 5.57
C TYR A 255 6.76 12.58 4.52
N LYS A 256 6.67 12.17 3.27
CA LYS A 256 7.19 12.91 2.12
C LYS A 256 6.03 13.20 1.17
N ARG A 257 5.79 14.46 0.86
CA ARG A 257 4.76 14.89 -0.08
C ARG A 257 5.39 15.48 -1.33
N ARG A 258 4.69 15.35 -2.43
CA ARG A 258 4.96 16.04 -3.69
C ARG A 258 4.37 17.45 -3.66
N GLY A 259 4.79 18.34 -4.56
CA GLY A 259 4.19 19.66 -4.73
C GLY A 259 2.71 19.53 -5.12
N ALA A 260 1.87 20.44 -4.62
CA ALA A 260 0.44 20.44 -4.94
C ALA A 260 0.21 20.65 -6.44
N GLU A 261 0.99 21.53 -7.04
CA GLU A 261 0.98 21.86 -8.47
C GLU A 261 1.41 20.64 -9.30
N GLU A 262 2.41 19.89 -8.84
CA GLU A 262 2.91 18.69 -9.51
C GLU A 262 1.84 17.57 -9.53
N VAL A 263 1.17 17.35 -8.39
CA VAL A 263 0.11 16.35 -8.26
C VAL A 263 -1.12 16.76 -9.07
N ALA A 264 -1.47 18.04 -9.08
CA ALA A 264 -2.55 18.57 -9.92
C ALA A 264 -2.22 18.38 -11.42
N ALA A 265 -0.99 18.68 -11.83
CA ALA A 265 -0.53 18.48 -13.21
C ALA A 265 -0.62 17.01 -13.64
N GLU A 266 -0.29 16.07 -12.74
CA GLU A 266 -0.46 14.64 -13.02
C GLU A 266 -1.94 14.27 -13.18
N MET A 267 -2.83 14.70 -12.30
CA MET A 267 -4.27 14.44 -12.43
C MET A 267 -4.83 15.00 -13.75
N ILE A 268 -4.44 16.23 -14.11
CA ILE A 268 -4.81 16.87 -15.39
C ILE A 268 -4.30 16.04 -16.57
N HIS A 269 -3.05 15.55 -16.50
CA HIS A 269 -2.48 14.68 -17.53
C HIS A 269 -3.27 13.37 -17.67
N LEU A 270 -3.57 12.70 -16.56
CA LEU A 270 -4.38 11.47 -16.55
C LEU A 270 -5.78 11.71 -17.13
N LYS A 271 -6.44 12.82 -16.73
CA LYS A 271 -7.76 13.22 -17.27
C LYS A 271 -7.71 13.39 -18.78
N ARG A 272 -6.74 14.11 -19.30
CA ARG A 272 -6.64 14.43 -20.74
C ARG A 272 -6.23 13.24 -21.59
N THR A 273 -5.31 12.42 -21.09
CA THR A 273 -4.71 11.31 -21.83
C THR A 273 -5.57 10.03 -21.73
N PHE A 274 -5.96 9.65 -20.52
CA PHE A 274 -6.61 8.37 -20.27
C PHE A 274 -8.07 8.49 -19.90
N ARG A 275 -8.59 9.68 -19.57
CA ARG A 275 -10.01 9.93 -19.25
C ARG A 275 -10.56 8.91 -18.26
N PRO A 276 -9.98 8.74 -17.06
CA PRO A 276 -10.58 7.93 -16.03
C PRO A 276 -11.84 8.61 -15.49
N ASP A 277 -12.80 7.80 -15.07
CA ASP A 277 -14.04 8.26 -14.41
C ASP A 277 -13.79 8.50 -12.91
N HIS A 278 -12.73 7.91 -12.37
CA HIS A 278 -12.39 7.98 -10.95
C HIS A 278 -10.88 7.79 -10.74
N ILE A 279 -10.36 8.39 -9.65
CA ILE A 279 -8.97 8.19 -9.18
C ILE A 279 -8.99 7.72 -7.71
N TRP A 280 -8.24 6.67 -7.45
CA TRP A 280 -7.88 6.26 -6.10
C TRP A 280 -6.57 6.94 -5.68
N MET A 281 -6.61 7.82 -4.67
CA MET A 281 -5.39 8.38 -4.08
C MET A 281 -4.80 7.34 -3.13
N ALA A 282 -3.67 6.76 -3.52
CA ALA A 282 -3.05 5.61 -2.86
C ALA A 282 -2.13 6.00 -1.68
N ASP A 283 -2.26 7.22 -1.19
CA ASP A 283 -1.54 7.74 -0.03
C ASP A 283 -1.87 6.94 1.23
N ASP A 284 -0.88 6.71 2.09
CA ASP A 284 -1.13 6.18 3.44
C ASP A 284 -1.98 7.15 4.28
N ILE A 285 -1.85 8.45 3.99
CA ILE A 285 -2.63 9.54 4.59
C ILE A 285 -2.69 10.74 3.64
N PHE A 286 -3.85 11.05 3.14
CA PHE A 286 -4.08 12.22 2.30
C PHE A 286 -4.52 13.43 3.13
N GLY A 287 -4.10 14.63 2.73
CA GLY A 287 -4.60 15.86 3.32
C GLY A 287 -3.99 16.21 4.68
N PHE A 288 -2.74 15.82 4.94
CA PHE A 288 -2.05 16.17 6.19
C PHE A 288 -1.85 17.68 6.38
N HIS A 289 -1.75 18.46 5.27
CA HIS A 289 -1.59 19.90 5.28
C HIS A 289 -2.70 20.60 4.50
N ILE A 290 -3.52 21.37 5.18
CA ILE A 290 -4.68 22.03 4.56
C ILE A 290 -4.30 23.01 3.43
N ASP A 291 -3.26 23.81 3.60
CA ASP A 291 -2.85 24.79 2.57
C ASP A 291 -2.42 24.09 1.27
N TRP A 292 -1.82 22.88 1.38
CA TRP A 292 -1.50 22.04 0.24
C TRP A 292 -2.77 21.57 -0.50
N VAL A 293 -3.80 21.16 0.24
CA VAL A 293 -5.07 20.69 -0.36
C VAL A 293 -5.79 21.85 -1.03
N GLU A 294 -5.76 23.05 -0.45
CA GLU A 294 -6.33 24.25 -1.07
C GLU A 294 -5.62 24.64 -2.37
N THR A 295 -4.27 24.58 -2.37
CA THR A 295 -3.48 24.81 -3.59
C THR A 295 -3.81 23.78 -4.65
N PHE A 296 -3.88 22.49 -4.28
CA PHE A 296 -4.25 21.40 -5.18
C PHE A 296 -5.65 21.62 -5.79
N ALA A 297 -6.64 21.97 -4.94
CA ALA A 297 -8.00 22.26 -5.39
C ALA A 297 -8.06 23.44 -6.35
N GLN A 298 -7.29 24.52 -6.07
CA GLN A 298 -7.22 25.70 -6.94
C GLN A 298 -6.63 25.35 -8.31
N GLN A 299 -5.50 24.63 -8.36
CA GLN A 299 -4.86 24.22 -9.61
C GLN A 299 -5.79 23.34 -10.48
N LEU A 300 -6.54 22.43 -9.85
CA LEU A 300 -7.52 21.63 -10.58
C LEU A 300 -8.69 22.44 -11.11
N SER A 301 -9.17 23.41 -10.33
CA SER A 301 -10.27 24.30 -10.73
C SER A 301 -9.86 25.18 -11.92
N ASP A 302 -8.67 25.80 -11.86
CA ASP A 302 -8.18 26.70 -12.89
C ASP A 302 -7.99 26.00 -14.25
N ALA A 303 -7.66 24.71 -14.23
CA ALA A 303 -7.40 23.91 -15.43
C ALA A 303 -8.60 23.05 -15.88
N ASP A 304 -9.75 23.12 -15.22
CA ASP A 304 -10.86 22.14 -15.37
C ASP A 304 -10.32 20.70 -15.33
N GLY A 305 -9.41 20.45 -14.38
CA GLY A 305 -8.60 19.24 -14.33
C GLY A 305 -9.09 18.17 -13.36
N ALA A 306 -10.08 18.48 -12.54
CA ALA A 306 -10.56 17.56 -11.51
C ALA A 306 -11.15 16.27 -12.12
N VAL A 307 -10.79 15.13 -11.52
CA VAL A 307 -11.42 13.84 -11.70
C VAL A 307 -11.99 13.43 -10.33
N PRO A 308 -13.19 12.88 -10.22
CA PRO A 308 -13.70 12.36 -8.96
C PRO A 308 -12.69 11.42 -8.30
N PHE A 309 -12.40 11.60 -7.01
CA PHE A 309 -11.38 10.77 -6.35
C PHE A 309 -11.76 10.33 -4.95
N THR A 310 -11.18 9.21 -4.52
CA THR A 310 -11.27 8.65 -3.18
C THR A 310 -9.93 8.81 -2.45
N ILE A 311 -10.00 9.11 -1.15
CA ILE A 311 -8.83 9.26 -0.26
C ILE A 311 -8.91 8.33 0.95
N GLN A 312 -7.76 8.12 1.60
CA GLN A 312 -7.65 7.62 2.97
C GLN A 312 -7.07 8.73 3.84
N THR A 313 -7.66 8.94 5.02
CA THR A 313 -7.20 9.98 5.94
C THR A 313 -7.55 9.67 7.40
N ARG A 314 -7.13 10.53 8.31
CA ARG A 314 -7.45 10.46 9.73
C ARG A 314 -8.60 11.39 10.07
N ALA A 315 -9.38 11.01 11.07
CA ALA A 315 -10.52 11.81 11.53
C ALA A 315 -10.12 13.18 12.08
N ASP A 316 -9.03 13.24 12.84
CA ASP A 316 -8.48 14.48 13.43
C ASP A 316 -7.99 15.51 12.38
N LEU A 317 -7.78 15.10 11.14
CA LEU A 317 -7.42 16.00 10.03
C LEU A 317 -8.63 16.57 9.28
N ALA A 318 -9.82 15.98 9.44
CA ALA A 318 -11.02 16.36 8.72
C ALA A 318 -11.73 17.57 9.37
N SER A 319 -11.06 18.74 9.40
CA SER A 319 -11.68 20.03 9.80
C SER A 319 -12.72 20.48 8.76
N GLU A 320 -13.57 21.46 9.11
CA GLU A 320 -14.52 22.05 8.17
C GLU A 320 -13.82 22.63 6.94
N ARG A 321 -12.71 23.35 7.15
CA ARG A 321 -11.87 23.92 6.08
C ARG A 321 -11.32 22.83 5.18
N MET A 322 -10.86 21.70 5.76
CA MET A 322 -10.35 20.55 5.02
C MET A 322 -11.47 19.89 4.19
N ALA A 323 -12.64 19.66 4.78
CA ALA A 323 -13.76 19.06 4.08
C ALA A 323 -14.22 19.91 2.88
N ALA A 324 -14.28 21.24 3.06
CA ALA A 324 -14.60 22.17 1.99
C ALA A 324 -13.53 22.17 0.87
N ALA A 325 -12.25 22.13 1.22
CA ALA A 325 -11.16 22.08 0.25
C ALA A 325 -11.16 20.76 -0.54
N LEU A 326 -11.38 19.63 0.12
CA LEU A 326 -11.52 18.33 -0.53
C LEU A 326 -12.71 18.28 -1.50
N ALA A 327 -13.86 18.83 -1.11
CA ALA A 327 -15.03 18.89 -2.00
C ALA A 327 -14.73 19.75 -3.26
N ARG A 328 -14.10 20.92 -3.09
CA ARG A 328 -13.68 21.75 -4.23
C ARG A 328 -12.68 21.05 -5.15
N ALA A 329 -11.80 20.20 -4.59
CA ALA A 329 -10.86 19.43 -5.38
C ALA A 329 -11.52 18.27 -6.16
N GLY A 330 -12.78 17.93 -5.85
CA GLY A 330 -13.49 16.81 -6.48
C GLY A 330 -13.42 15.49 -5.70
N CYS A 331 -13.08 15.53 -4.41
CA CYS A 331 -13.15 14.34 -3.54
C CYS A 331 -14.61 13.87 -3.39
N VAL A 332 -14.88 12.62 -3.73
CA VAL A 332 -16.24 12.03 -3.64
C VAL A 332 -16.38 11.02 -2.51
N GLU A 333 -15.26 10.48 -2.01
CA GLU A 333 -15.27 9.49 -0.93
C GLU A 333 -14.01 9.60 -0.10
N ALA A 334 -14.15 9.55 1.22
CA ALA A 334 -13.07 9.57 2.18
C ALA A 334 -13.17 8.38 3.15
N TRP A 335 -12.11 7.60 3.25
CA TRP A 335 -11.99 6.51 4.21
C TRP A 335 -11.25 6.98 5.46
N LEU A 336 -11.91 6.89 6.61
CA LEU A 336 -11.37 7.27 7.90
C LEU A 336 -10.90 6.04 8.68
N GLY A 337 -9.69 6.09 9.20
CA GLY A 337 -9.20 5.10 10.17
C GLY A 337 -9.91 5.29 11.51
N ALA A 338 -11.12 4.79 11.64
CA ALA A 338 -11.91 4.82 12.89
C ALA A 338 -11.40 3.78 13.90
N GLU A 339 -10.99 2.62 13.42
CA GLU A 339 -10.44 1.43 14.08
C GLU A 339 -11.38 0.84 15.13
N SER A 340 -11.72 1.58 16.19
CA SER A 340 -12.56 1.14 17.31
C SER A 340 -13.45 2.28 17.83
N GLY A 341 -14.60 1.93 18.36
CA GLY A 341 -15.45 2.85 19.14
C GLY A 341 -15.05 2.94 20.61
N SER A 342 -14.07 2.16 21.04
CA SER A 342 -13.54 2.21 22.39
C SER A 342 -12.30 3.09 22.47
N GLN A 343 -12.38 4.18 23.26
CA GLN A 343 -11.24 5.05 23.49
C GLN A 343 -10.07 4.28 24.10
N ARG A 344 -10.34 3.35 25.02
CA ARG A 344 -9.33 2.49 25.63
C ARG A 344 -8.54 1.69 24.59
N ILE A 345 -9.20 1.19 23.56
CA ILE A 345 -8.53 0.45 22.48
C ILE A 345 -7.75 1.40 21.58
N LEU A 346 -8.30 2.55 21.20
CA LEU A 346 -7.58 3.56 20.42
C LEU A 346 -6.29 4.03 21.13
N ASP A 347 -6.34 4.20 22.46
CA ASP A 347 -5.18 4.58 23.26
C ASP A 347 -4.12 3.46 23.28
N LYS A 348 -4.54 2.20 23.45
CA LYS A 348 -3.65 1.03 23.34
C LYS A 348 -3.00 0.91 21.96
N MET A 349 -3.71 1.22 20.89
CA MET A 349 -3.22 1.26 19.52
C MET A 349 -2.26 2.44 19.28
N THR A 350 -2.11 3.35 20.21
CA THR A 350 -1.38 4.61 20.03
C THR A 350 -1.92 5.38 18.81
N LYS A 351 -3.25 5.32 18.62
CA LYS A 351 -3.91 5.95 17.44
C LYS A 351 -3.86 7.48 17.53
N GLY A 352 -4.00 8.03 18.74
CA GLY A 352 -3.96 9.46 19.00
C GLY A 352 -5.18 10.22 18.46
N THR A 353 -6.31 9.54 18.20
CA THR A 353 -7.60 10.15 17.86
C THR A 353 -8.62 9.86 18.94
N GLN A 354 -9.61 10.76 19.10
CA GLN A 354 -10.75 10.57 19.98
C GLN A 354 -11.95 10.03 19.21
N VAL A 355 -12.77 9.18 19.84
CA VAL A 355 -14.00 8.65 19.23
C VAL A 355 -14.92 9.76 18.73
N GLY A 356 -15.04 10.87 19.51
CA GLY A 356 -15.84 12.04 19.11
C GLY A 356 -15.34 12.73 17.85
N GLU A 357 -14.04 12.70 17.57
CA GLU A 357 -13.47 13.25 16.32
C GLU A 357 -13.89 12.46 15.11
N VAL A 358 -14.02 11.13 15.22
CA VAL A 358 -14.51 10.27 14.12
C VAL A 358 -15.95 10.64 13.74
N ILE A 359 -16.80 10.85 14.74
CA ILE A 359 -18.20 11.27 14.54
C ILE A 359 -18.27 12.65 13.87
N ALA A 360 -17.50 13.61 14.41
CA ALA A 360 -17.44 14.97 13.88
C ALA A 360 -16.89 15.01 12.45
N ALA A 361 -15.83 14.24 12.16
CA ALA A 361 -15.26 14.11 10.82
C ALA A 361 -16.28 13.59 9.80
N ARG A 362 -17.05 12.53 10.17
CA ARG A 362 -18.13 12.00 9.33
C ARG A 362 -19.17 13.07 8.98
N GLN A 363 -19.56 13.86 9.99
CA GLN A 363 -20.55 14.92 9.80
C GLN A 363 -20.03 16.02 8.87
N ARG A 364 -18.80 16.52 9.11
CA ARG A 364 -18.17 17.59 8.30
C ARG A 364 -18.02 17.19 6.84
N LEU A 365 -17.48 15.99 6.58
CA LEU A 365 -17.30 15.47 5.22
C LEU A 365 -18.67 15.25 4.54
N GLY A 366 -19.64 14.65 5.26
CA GLY A 366 -20.98 14.42 4.74
C GLY A 366 -21.74 15.70 4.40
N THR A 367 -21.57 16.80 5.18
CA THR A 367 -22.14 18.12 4.88
C THR A 367 -21.63 18.69 3.55
N GLN A 368 -20.43 18.28 3.13
CA GLN A 368 -19.83 18.66 1.85
C GLN A 368 -20.18 17.66 0.71
N GLY A 369 -21.07 16.70 0.94
CA GLY A 369 -21.46 15.70 -0.06
C GLY A 369 -20.43 14.58 -0.27
N ILE A 370 -19.37 14.52 0.56
CA ILE A 370 -18.36 13.47 0.48
C ILE A 370 -18.87 12.23 1.22
N ARG A 371 -18.91 11.09 0.54
CA ARG A 371 -19.21 9.79 1.17
C ARG A 371 -18.09 9.41 2.13
N VAL A 372 -18.45 8.80 3.26
CA VAL A 372 -17.47 8.45 4.29
C VAL A 372 -17.49 6.97 4.61
N GLY A 373 -16.33 6.33 4.40
CA GLY A 373 -16.06 4.97 4.82
C GLY A 373 -15.30 4.94 6.15
N PHE A 374 -15.55 3.90 6.96
CA PHE A 374 -14.77 3.63 8.16
C PHE A 374 -13.96 2.35 8.00
N PHE A 375 -12.67 2.41 8.30
CA PHE A 375 -11.88 1.22 8.60
C PHE A 375 -12.10 0.87 10.07
N ILE A 376 -12.56 -0.36 10.31
CA ILE A 376 -12.77 -0.95 11.64
C ILE A 376 -11.79 -2.10 11.81
N GLN A 377 -11.15 -2.16 12.96
CA GLN A 377 -10.18 -3.19 13.29
C GLN A 377 -10.57 -3.88 14.59
N LEU A 378 -10.92 -5.15 14.50
CA LEU A 378 -11.30 -6.00 15.63
C LEU A 378 -10.12 -6.84 16.14
N GLY A 379 -10.26 -7.39 17.34
CA GLY A 379 -9.33 -8.36 17.89
C GLY A 379 -7.99 -7.78 18.34
N TYR A 380 -7.92 -6.48 18.62
CA TYR A 380 -6.71 -5.90 19.20
C TYR A 380 -6.48 -6.42 20.64
N LEU A 381 -5.20 -6.42 21.08
CA LEU A 381 -4.84 -6.93 22.41
C LEU A 381 -5.66 -6.32 23.54
N GLY A 382 -6.36 -7.20 24.28
CA GLY A 382 -7.20 -6.82 25.41
C GLY A 382 -8.51 -6.15 25.00
N GLU A 383 -8.96 -6.28 23.75
CA GLU A 383 -10.31 -5.93 23.35
C GLU A 383 -11.29 -6.91 24.00
N GLU A 384 -12.36 -6.41 24.59
CA GLU A 384 -13.42 -7.17 25.22
C GLU A 384 -14.77 -6.86 24.58
N LEU A 385 -15.84 -7.56 25.00
CA LEU A 385 -17.17 -7.38 24.46
C LEU A 385 -17.65 -5.93 24.52
N ASP A 386 -17.41 -5.25 25.64
CA ASP A 386 -17.81 -3.84 25.83
C ASP A 386 -17.14 -2.91 24.79
N ASP A 387 -15.89 -3.19 24.39
CA ASP A 387 -15.21 -2.43 23.34
C ASP A 387 -15.81 -2.66 21.95
N ILE A 388 -16.21 -3.91 21.68
CA ILE A 388 -16.93 -4.27 20.45
C ILE A 388 -18.30 -3.58 20.41
N LEU A 389 -19.02 -3.57 21.53
CA LEU A 389 -20.30 -2.87 21.65
C LEU A 389 -20.14 -1.35 21.51
N ALA A 390 -19.07 -0.79 22.05
CA ALA A 390 -18.71 0.62 21.81
C ALA A 390 -18.43 0.90 20.33
N THR A 391 -17.78 -0.03 19.61
CA THR A 391 -17.56 0.06 18.16
C THR A 391 -18.90 0.00 17.40
N ARG A 392 -19.80 -0.88 17.79
CA ARG A 392 -21.16 -0.91 17.28
C ARG A 392 -21.89 0.43 17.49
N ALA A 393 -21.79 0.99 18.70
CA ALA A 393 -22.39 2.29 19.04
C ALA A 393 -21.81 3.43 18.17
N LEU A 394 -20.50 3.45 17.94
CA LEU A 394 -19.86 4.39 17.02
C LEU A 394 -20.45 4.30 15.61
N VAL A 395 -20.57 3.08 15.05
CA VAL A 395 -21.14 2.86 13.72
C VAL A 395 -22.59 3.31 13.66
N THR A 396 -23.38 3.06 14.71
CA THR A 396 -24.78 3.53 14.80
C THR A 396 -24.85 5.05 14.82
N GLN A 397 -24.08 5.70 15.67
CA GLN A 397 -24.14 7.14 15.89
C GLN A 397 -23.59 7.94 14.71
N ALA A 398 -22.44 7.52 14.18
CA ALA A 398 -21.80 8.20 13.07
C ALA A 398 -22.50 7.93 11.73
N ASN A 399 -23.15 6.78 11.58
CA ASN A 399 -23.83 6.34 10.36
C ASN A 399 -22.97 6.52 9.10
N PRO A 400 -21.84 5.78 8.98
CA PRO A 400 -20.98 5.85 7.81
C PRO A 400 -21.68 5.30 6.56
N ASP A 401 -21.26 5.76 5.38
CA ASP A 401 -21.80 5.30 4.10
C ASP A 401 -21.34 3.87 3.76
N ILE A 402 -20.17 3.46 4.28
CA ILE A 402 -19.59 2.13 4.08
C ILE A 402 -18.62 1.81 5.22
N ILE A 403 -18.41 0.54 5.51
CA ILE A 403 -17.38 0.09 6.44
C ILE A 403 -16.49 -0.98 5.79
N GLY A 404 -15.23 -1.01 6.18
CA GLY A 404 -14.31 -2.11 5.93
C GLY A 404 -13.86 -2.66 7.28
N VAL A 405 -14.15 -3.94 7.54
CA VAL A 405 -13.82 -4.58 8.82
C VAL A 405 -12.69 -5.55 8.62
N SER A 406 -11.65 -5.45 9.45
CA SER A 406 -10.52 -6.35 9.51
C SER A 406 -10.26 -6.80 10.95
N VAL A 407 -9.42 -7.82 11.15
CA VAL A 407 -8.83 -8.10 12.45
C VAL A 407 -7.43 -7.51 12.53
N SER A 408 -6.91 -7.39 13.74
CA SER A 408 -5.55 -6.89 13.98
C SER A 408 -4.50 -7.87 13.47
N TYR A 409 -3.65 -7.42 12.55
CA TYR A 409 -2.59 -8.21 11.95
C TYR A 409 -1.23 -7.80 12.47
N PRO A 410 -0.45 -8.74 13.02
CA PRO A 410 0.89 -8.46 13.51
C PRO A 410 1.87 -8.38 12.34
N LEU A 411 2.15 -7.17 11.87
CA LEU A 411 3.08 -6.94 10.78
C LEU A 411 4.52 -6.80 11.31
N PRO A 412 5.50 -7.48 10.71
CA PRO A 412 6.90 -7.37 11.09
C PRO A 412 7.37 -5.91 11.20
N GLY A 413 8.26 -5.62 12.15
CA GLY A 413 8.74 -4.27 12.40
C GLY A 413 7.81 -3.35 13.20
N THR A 414 6.60 -3.80 13.58
CA THR A 414 5.69 -3.05 14.44
C THR A 414 5.84 -3.43 15.92
N LYS A 415 5.53 -2.50 16.83
CA LYS A 415 5.50 -2.80 18.27
C LYS A 415 4.49 -3.90 18.59
N PHE A 416 3.34 -3.87 17.93
CA PHE A 416 2.31 -4.88 18.07
C PHE A 416 2.82 -6.29 17.69
N TYR A 417 3.60 -6.41 16.61
CA TYR A 417 4.24 -7.67 16.23
C TYR A 417 5.16 -8.18 17.35
N GLU A 418 6.00 -7.32 17.91
CA GLU A 418 6.92 -7.69 18.99
C GLU A 418 6.18 -8.23 20.22
N GLU A 419 4.98 -7.72 20.53
CA GLU A 419 4.15 -8.16 21.65
C GLU A 419 3.52 -9.55 21.42
N VAL A 420 3.21 -9.90 20.16
CA VAL A 420 2.47 -11.15 19.84
C VAL A 420 3.29 -12.20 19.09
N LYS A 421 4.50 -11.90 18.63
CA LYS A 421 5.30 -12.79 17.78
C LYS A 421 5.49 -14.20 18.34
N ASN A 422 5.58 -14.36 19.65
CA ASN A 422 5.72 -15.66 20.32
C ASN A 422 4.43 -16.50 20.28
N GLN A 423 3.30 -15.90 19.87
CA GLN A 423 2.00 -16.55 19.74
C GLN A 423 1.69 -17.01 18.30
N LEU A 424 2.48 -16.58 17.32
CA LEU A 424 2.22 -16.82 15.90
C LEU A 424 2.45 -18.31 15.51
N GLY A 425 3.32 -19.03 16.24
CA GLY A 425 3.67 -20.42 15.94
C GLY A 425 4.29 -20.54 14.54
N SER A 426 3.71 -21.36 13.68
CA SER A 426 4.10 -21.51 12.27
C SER A 426 3.48 -20.47 11.35
N LYS A 427 2.60 -19.60 11.84
CA LYS A 427 1.94 -18.56 11.07
C LYS A 427 2.86 -17.34 10.93
N THR A 428 3.92 -17.48 10.14
CA THR A 428 4.91 -16.42 9.93
C THR A 428 4.51 -15.47 8.82
N HIS A 429 3.52 -15.84 8.00
CA HIS A 429 3.08 -15.08 6.85
C HIS A 429 1.56 -15.02 6.80
N TRP A 430 1.05 -13.95 6.23
CA TRP A 430 -0.31 -13.86 5.80
C TRP A 430 -0.57 -14.92 4.72
N GLN A 431 -1.26 -15.97 5.09
CA GLN A 431 -1.78 -16.91 4.10
C GLN A 431 -3.07 -16.36 3.54
N ASP A 432 -3.18 -16.44 2.22
CA ASP A 432 -4.31 -15.99 1.45
C ASP A 432 -5.65 -16.24 2.14
N SER A 433 -6.34 -15.16 2.42
CA SER A 433 -7.80 -15.08 2.50
C SER A 433 -8.55 -15.98 3.48
N ASP A 434 -7.98 -16.48 4.53
CA ASP A 434 -8.81 -16.85 5.66
C ASP A 434 -9.35 -15.53 6.25
N ASP A 435 -10.51 -15.13 5.71
CA ASP A 435 -11.14 -13.87 6.02
C ASP A 435 -11.30 -13.72 7.54
N LEU A 436 -10.67 -12.68 8.10
CA LEU A 436 -10.61 -12.42 9.55
C LEU A 436 -9.99 -13.56 10.40
N ALA A 437 -9.11 -14.38 9.83
CA ALA A 437 -8.39 -15.36 10.64
C ALA A 437 -7.41 -14.67 11.59
N MET A 438 -7.53 -14.96 12.88
CA MET A 438 -6.59 -14.46 13.89
C MET A 438 -5.25 -15.19 13.75
N MET A 439 -4.15 -14.43 13.61
CA MET A 439 -2.79 -14.97 13.56
C MET A 439 -2.21 -15.22 14.95
N PHE A 440 -2.68 -14.50 15.94
CA PHE A 440 -2.32 -14.62 17.35
C PHE A 440 -3.57 -14.88 18.18
N ARG A 441 -3.40 -15.09 19.46
CA ARG A 441 -4.50 -15.37 20.36
C ARG A 441 -5.17 -14.06 20.81
N GLY A 442 -6.30 -13.71 20.18
CA GLY A 442 -7.18 -12.64 20.60
C GLY A 442 -8.08 -13.03 21.78
N ALA A 443 -8.93 -12.12 22.24
CA ALA A 443 -9.93 -12.41 23.26
C ALA A 443 -10.97 -13.44 22.79
N TYR A 444 -11.27 -13.43 21.49
CA TYR A 444 -12.26 -14.31 20.86
C TYR A 444 -11.66 -15.05 19.65
N ASP A 445 -12.33 -16.11 19.23
CA ASP A 445 -12.00 -16.85 18.02
C ASP A 445 -12.41 -16.09 16.74
N SER A 446 -11.96 -16.62 15.60
CA SER A 446 -12.23 -15.99 14.29
C SER A 446 -13.71 -16.05 13.89
N GLU A 447 -14.48 -17.02 14.40
CA GLU A 447 -15.90 -17.16 14.10
C GLU A 447 -16.72 -16.04 14.76
N PHE A 448 -16.38 -15.69 16.00
CA PHE A 448 -16.96 -14.56 16.69
C PHE A 448 -16.73 -13.24 15.93
N TYR A 449 -15.48 -12.96 15.53
CA TYR A 449 -15.16 -11.74 14.79
C TYR A 449 -15.82 -11.69 13.41
N ARG A 450 -15.99 -12.81 12.72
CA ARG A 450 -16.76 -12.88 11.47
C ARG A 450 -18.23 -12.52 11.72
N SER A 451 -18.81 -13.05 12.79
CA SER A 451 -20.19 -12.73 13.18
C SER A 451 -20.38 -11.25 13.53
N VAL A 452 -19.43 -10.66 14.29
CA VAL A 452 -19.41 -9.22 14.58
C VAL A 452 -19.36 -8.40 13.28
N ARG A 453 -18.44 -8.73 12.37
CA ARG A 453 -18.32 -8.07 11.07
C ARG A 453 -19.66 -8.11 10.29
N ASP A 454 -20.26 -9.28 10.19
CA ASP A 454 -21.47 -9.47 9.41
C ASP A 454 -22.64 -8.65 9.99
N LEU A 455 -22.74 -8.58 11.31
CA LEU A 455 -23.75 -7.76 11.98
C LEU A 455 -23.50 -6.26 11.81
N LEU A 456 -22.23 -5.81 11.85
CA LEU A 456 -21.88 -4.41 11.57
C LEU A 456 -22.23 -4.02 10.12
N HIS A 457 -21.93 -4.90 9.15
CA HIS A 457 -22.31 -4.66 7.76
C HIS A 457 -23.84 -4.59 7.58
N ARG A 458 -24.58 -5.54 8.15
CA ARG A 458 -26.06 -5.52 8.13
C ARG A 458 -26.63 -4.24 8.73
N GLN A 459 -26.02 -3.75 9.81
CA GLN A 459 -26.44 -2.50 10.44
C GLN A 459 -26.26 -1.29 9.50
N VAL A 460 -25.12 -1.18 8.83
CA VAL A 460 -24.86 -0.11 7.85
C VAL A 460 -25.80 -0.24 6.65
N ASP A 461 -26.00 -1.45 6.14
CA ASP A 461 -26.88 -1.69 5.00
C ASP A 461 -28.35 -1.39 5.32
N LEU A 462 -28.81 -1.73 6.53
CA LEU A 462 -30.15 -1.40 7.00
C LEU A 462 -30.37 0.12 7.07
N GLN A 463 -29.38 0.87 7.60
CA GLN A 463 -29.46 2.33 7.65
C GLN A 463 -29.51 2.96 6.24
N LYS A 464 -28.74 2.45 5.29
CA LYS A 464 -28.81 2.89 3.88
C LYS A 464 -30.18 2.62 3.25
N ALA A 465 -30.78 1.45 3.54
CA ALA A 465 -32.05 1.05 2.99
C ALA A 465 -33.22 1.84 3.59
N ARG A 466 -33.03 2.54 4.71
CA ARG A 466 -34.09 3.21 5.47
C ARG A 466 -35.01 4.09 4.62
N ALA A 467 -34.42 4.89 3.72
CA ALA A 467 -35.21 5.81 2.87
C ALA A 467 -36.10 5.10 1.83
N ALA A 468 -35.76 3.85 1.50
CA ALA A 468 -36.53 3.02 0.55
C ALA A 468 -37.48 2.04 1.23
N MET A 469 -37.53 2.00 2.57
CA MET A 469 -38.36 1.09 3.36
C MET A 469 -39.55 1.82 3.98
N THR A 470 -40.66 1.07 4.20
CA THR A 470 -41.73 1.53 5.07
C THR A 470 -41.25 1.56 6.54
N ALA A 471 -41.92 2.37 7.38
CA ALA A 471 -41.56 2.44 8.81
C ALA A 471 -41.66 1.08 9.51
N ASP A 472 -42.71 0.30 9.20
CA ASP A 472 -42.93 -1.03 9.78
C ASP A 472 -41.87 -2.03 9.32
N ALA A 473 -41.52 -2.04 8.03
CA ALA A 473 -40.46 -2.91 7.51
C ALA A 473 -39.09 -2.59 8.12
N PHE A 474 -38.80 -1.31 8.30
CA PHE A 474 -37.57 -0.88 8.95
C PHE A 474 -37.54 -1.27 10.43
N ALA A 475 -38.66 -1.10 11.16
CA ALA A 475 -38.79 -1.48 12.56
C ALA A 475 -38.60 -3.00 12.73
N GLN A 476 -39.25 -3.82 11.90
CA GLN A 476 -39.12 -5.28 11.92
C GLN A 476 -37.68 -5.72 11.63
N ALA A 477 -37.01 -5.15 10.61
CA ALA A 477 -35.63 -5.47 10.28
C ALA A 477 -34.65 -5.04 11.40
N SER A 478 -34.94 -3.91 12.07
CA SER A 478 -34.16 -3.45 13.22
C SER A 478 -34.31 -4.40 14.40
N GLU A 479 -35.50 -4.88 14.70
CA GLU A 479 -35.75 -5.85 15.77
C GLU A 479 -35.04 -7.18 15.49
N GLN A 480 -35.05 -7.66 14.25
CA GLN A 480 -34.34 -8.86 13.85
C GLN A 480 -32.82 -8.68 14.03
N LEU A 481 -32.26 -7.51 13.67
CA LEU A 481 -30.85 -7.21 13.86
C LEU A 481 -30.47 -7.20 15.35
N GLU A 482 -31.31 -6.59 16.20
CA GLU A 482 -31.12 -6.60 17.67
C GLU A 482 -31.17 -8.02 18.24
N ALA A 483 -32.09 -8.87 17.75
CA ALA A 483 -32.16 -10.27 18.16
C ALA A 483 -30.87 -11.04 17.81
N HIS A 484 -30.30 -10.80 16.61
CA HIS A 484 -29.01 -11.41 16.22
C HIS A 484 -27.85 -10.92 17.10
N TRP A 485 -27.79 -9.63 17.42
CA TRP A 485 -26.78 -9.10 18.35
C TRP A 485 -26.93 -9.72 19.73
N SER A 486 -28.17 -9.84 20.24
CA SER A 486 -28.44 -10.45 21.55
C SER A 486 -28.01 -11.92 21.58
N ALA A 487 -28.25 -12.66 20.49
CA ALA A 487 -27.84 -14.06 20.36
C ALA A 487 -26.30 -14.19 20.33
N LEU A 488 -25.60 -13.30 19.61
CA LEU A 488 -24.15 -13.27 19.57
C LEU A 488 -23.56 -12.97 20.96
N ILE A 489 -24.08 -11.97 21.67
CA ILE A 489 -23.69 -11.61 23.03
C ILE A 489 -23.90 -12.80 23.98
N ALA A 490 -25.05 -13.47 23.92
CA ALA A 490 -25.33 -14.64 24.75
C ALA A 490 -24.39 -15.83 24.46
N SER A 491 -23.81 -15.89 23.27
CA SER A 491 -22.82 -16.92 22.87
C SER A 491 -21.39 -16.59 23.24
N GLU A 492 -21.09 -15.38 23.69
CA GLU A 492 -19.75 -14.82 23.92
C GLU A 492 -18.81 -15.77 24.67
N ALA A 493 -19.30 -16.35 25.77
CA ALA A 493 -18.49 -17.25 26.62
C ALA A 493 -17.96 -18.50 25.88
N ARG A 494 -18.66 -18.94 24.80
CA ARG A 494 -18.25 -20.09 23.99
C ARG A 494 -17.12 -19.77 23.03
N HIS A 495 -16.97 -18.50 22.68
CA HIS A 495 -16.00 -17.99 21.72
C HIS A 495 -14.76 -17.39 22.40
N ARG A 496 -14.78 -17.28 23.74
CA ARG A 496 -13.61 -16.78 24.46
C ARG A 496 -12.43 -17.73 24.28
N SER A 497 -11.28 -17.15 23.96
CA SER A 497 -10.02 -17.90 23.92
C SER A 497 -9.66 -18.38 25.33
N GLU A 498 -9.30 -19.67 25.49
CA GLU A 498 -8.86 -20.16 26.80
C GLU A 498 -7.59 -19.44 27.30
N PRO A 499 -7.37 -19.25 28.62
CA PRO A 499 -6.15 -18.64 29.15
C PRO A 499 -4.90 -19.41 28.70
N MET A 500 -3.82 -18.69 28.34
CA MET A 500 -2.55 -19.36 28.04
C MET A 500 -1.98 -20.03 29.29
N THR A 501 -1.85 -21.35 29.27
CA THR A 501 -0.89 -22.03 30.14
C THR A 501 0.52 -21.73 29.64
N PRO A 502 1.48 -21.35 30.51
CA PRO A 502 2.84 -21.10 30.06
C PRO A 502 3.43 -22.39 29.49
N SER A 503 3.49 -22.51 28.19
CA SER A 503 4.20 -23.57 27.49
C SER A 503 5.68 -23.21 27.41
N ALA A 504 6.55 -24.14 27.80
CA ALA A 504 7.99 -24.02 27.69
C ALA A 504 8.36 -23.61 26.24
N ALA A 505 8.97 -22.46 26.10
CA ALA A 505 9.40 -21.89 24.82
C ALA A 505 10.32 -22.87 24.08
N ARG A 506 9.84 -23.47 22.98
CA ARG A 506 10.73 -24.06 21.98
C ARG A 506 11.36 -22.90 21.22
N GLN A 507 12.67 -22.72 21.44
CA GLN A 507 13.45 -21.77 20.64
C GLN A 507 13.36 -22.14 19.15
N PRO A 508 12.98 -21.22 18.27
CA PRO A 508 13.12 -21.44 16.83
C PRO A 508 14.60 -21.51 16.49
N ARG A 509 15.00 -22.49 15.68
CA ARG A 509 16.32 -22.54 15.08
C ARG A 509 16.41 -21.41 14.05
N HIS A 510 16.92 -20.26 14.46
CA HIS A 510 17.27 -19.18 13.55
C HIS A 510 18.56 -19.54 12.80
N LEU A 511 18.50 -19.46 11.47
CA LEU A 511 19.68 -19.19 10.67
C LEU A 511 20.26 -17.84 11.14
N SER A 512 21.52 -17.83 11.50
CA SER A 512 22.16 -16.69 12.14
C SER A 512 22.26 -15.52 11.15
N THR A 513 21.37 -14.55 11.26
CA THR A 513 21.53 -13.26 10.60
C THR A 513 22.59 -12.49 11.39
N VAL A 514 23.76 -12.28 10.81
CA VAL A 514 24.81 -11.47 11.43
C VAL A 514 24.54 -10.01 11.05
N LEU A 515 24.03 -9.24 12.02
CA LEU A 515 24.05 -7.79 11.97
C LEU A 515 25.49 -7.35 12.24
N VAL A 516 26.14 -6.74 11.26
CA VAL A 516 27.45 -6.09 11.45
C VAL A 516 27.15 -4.60 11.65
N GLY A 517 27.46 -4.11 12.86
CA GLY A 517 27.37 -2.70 13.25
C GLY A 517 28.41 -1.81 12.56
#